data_ef41b6bec23f6d63cf038830f95fc935
#
_entry.id   ef41b6bec23f6d63cf038830f95fc935
#
_cell.length_a   1.000
_cell.length_b   1.000
_cell.length_c   1.000
_cell.angle_alpha   90.00
_cell.angle_beta   90.00
_cell.angle_gamma   90.00
#
_symmetry.space_group_name_H-M   'P 1'
#
loop_
_entity.id
_entity.type
_entity.pdbx_description
1 polymer ?
#
loop_
_entity_poly.entity_id
_entity_poly.type
_entity_poly.pdbx_seq_one_letter_code
_entity_poly.pdbx_strand_id
1 'polypeptide(L)'
;MNCNLGFEKKIISLLNSIDGITESHGTLGLYDIVSKVDSDTEKGIQDIITSTIRKIPEIKSTMTLTRSECEDLFKPAEKLIAAMIGKNSAQAYVVIHTEREKEYDVLRHLSHIPEIKEADVVFGYYDVLCKVEASEYTTLEKVITKGIRKLSHIQTSMTLHIITEQD
;
A
#
# COMPACT_ATOMS: atom_id res chain seq x y z
N MET A 1 3.00 -1.97 -9.67
CA MET A 1 3.47 -1.88 -11.08
C MET A 1 4.83 -2.53 -11.18
N ASN A 2 5.12 -3.18 -12.33
CA ASN A 2 6.47 -3.66 -12.66
C ASN A 2 7.02 -2.84 -13.82
N CYS A 3 8.31 -2.55 -13.80
CA CYS A 3 8.95 -1.69 -14.80
C CYS A 3 10.25 -2.30 -15.36
N ASN A 4 10.89 -1.59 -16.28
CA ASN A 4 12.22 -1.94 -16.75
C ASN A 4 13.25 -1.64 -15.65
N LEU A 5 14.16 -2.56 -15.41
CA LEU A 5 15.20 -2.43 -14.39
C LEU A 5 16.03 -1.15 -14.58
N GLY A 6 16.21 -0.41 -13.48
CA GLY A 6 16.96 0.84 -13.47
C GLY A 6 16.16 2.08 -13.85
N PHE A 7 14.85 1.94 -14.16
CA PHE A 7 13.97 3.07 -14.48
C PHE A 7 13.07 3.47 -13.31
N GLU A 8 13.15 2.79 -12.18
CA GLU A 8 12.28 2.98 -11.02
C GLU A 8 12.24 4.44 -10.57
N LYS A 9 13.42 5.05 -10.33
CA LYS A 9 13.52 6.46 -9.90
C LYS A 9 12.93 7.44 -10.92
N LYS A 10 13.20 7.22 -12.22
CA LYS A 10 12.65 8.04 -13.30
C LYS A 10 11.14 7.96 -13.34
N ILE A 11 10.59 6.76 -13.23
CA ILE A 11 9.14 6.53 -13.25
C ILE A 11 8.49 7.16 -12.02
N ILE A 12 9.05 6.98 -10.82
CA ILE A 12 8.54 7.59 -9.58
C ILE A 12 8.51 9.11 -9.71
N SER A 13 9.58 9.72 -10.21
CA SER A 13 9.64 11.17 -10.45
C SER A 13 8.56 11.62 -11.44
N LEU A 14 8.34 10.87 -12.50
CA LEU A 14 7.31 11.16 -13.49
C LEU A 14 5.90 10.99 -12.87
N LEU A 15 5.66 9.91 -12.14
CA LEU A 15 4.38 9.67 -11.46
C LEU A 15 4.05 10.81 -10.50
N ASN A 16 5.01 11.24 -9.68
CA ASN A 16 4.82 12.35 -8.74
C ASN A 16 4.54 13.71 -9.42
N SER A 17 4.76 13.83 -10.71
CA SER A 17 4.41 15.04 -11.51
C SER A 17 3.01 14.97 -12.13
N ILE A 18 2.33 13.83 -12.04
CA ILE A 18 0.99 13.63 -12.59
C ILE A 18 -0.04 14.10 -11.58
N ASP A 19 -0.93 14.99 -12.00
CA ASP A 19 -2.07 15.42 -11.18
C ASP A 19 -2.98 14.21 -10.85
N GLY A 20 -3.38 14.09 -9.58
CA GLY A 20 -4.13 12.95 -9.07
C GLY A 20 -3.26 11.77 -8.57
N ILE A 21 -1.94 11.83 -8.69
CA ILE A 21 -1.04 10.91 -7.99
C ILE A 21 -0.66 11.53 -6.64
N THR A 22 -1.10 10.91 -5.55
CA THR A 22 -0.88 11.43 -4.19
C THR A 22 0.33 10.82 -3.51
N GLU A 23 0.76 9.63 -3.94
CA GLU A 23 1.87 8.91 -3.34
C GLU A 23 2.48 7.92 -4.35
N SER A 24 3.82 7.85 -4.44
CA SER A 24 4.53 6.84 -5.24
C SER A 24 5.81 6.43 -4.54
N HIS A 25 6.02 5.12 -4.43
CA HIS A 25 7.19 4.53 -3.77
C HIS A 25 7.77 3.39 -4.60
N GLY A 26 9.10 3.32 -4.64
CA GLY A 26 9.81 2.10 -5.00
C GLY A 26 9.61 1.04 -3.91
N THR A 27 9.47 -0.21 -4.30
CA THR A 27 9.25 -1.31 -3.37
C THR A 27 10.13 -2.52 -3.66
N LEU A 28 10.48 -3.25 -2.61
CA LEU A 28 11.10 -4.56 -2.70
C LEU A 28 10.01 -5.62 -2.51
N GLY A 29 9.83 -6.47 -3.51
CA GLY A 29 8.84 -7.53 -3.52
C GLY A 29 8.45 -7.93 -4.94
N LEU A 30 7.22 -8.39 -5.13
CA LEU A 30 6.70 -8.81 -6.43
C LEU A 30 6.48 -7.64 -7.40
N TYR A 31 6.30 -6.45 -6.89
CA TYR A 31 6.13 -5.21 -7.65
C TYR A 31 7.26 -4.25 -7.35
N ASP A 32 7.67 -3.47 -8.35
CA ASP A 32 8.77 -2.50 -8.27
C ASP A 32 8.31 -1.15 -7.74
N ILE A 33 7.06 -0.77 -8.04
CA ILE A 33 6.49 0.53 -7.67
C ILE A 33 5.05 0.37 -7.21
N VAL A 34 4.69 1.07 -6.13
CA VAL A 34 3.31 1.28 -5.67
C VAL A 34 2.99 2.76 -5.78
N SER A 35 1.82 3.08 -6.33
CA SER A 35 1.31 4.46 -6.40
C SER A 35 -0.14 4.53 -5.98
N LYS A 36 -0.50 5.61 -5.31
CA LYS A 36 -1.85 5.93 -4.90
C LYS A 36 -2.40 7.00 -5.85
N VAL A 37 -3.54 6.68 -6.46
CA VAL A 37 -4.26 7.56 -7.39
C VAL A 37 -5.53 8.01 -6.71
N ASP A 38 -5.80 9.30 -6.77
CA ASP A 38 -7.00 9.92 -6.25
C ASP A 38 -7.61 10.87 -7.28
N SER A 39 -8.94 10.95 -7.33
CA SER A 39 -9.69 11.86 -8.20
C SER A 39 -11.12 11.96 -7.70
N ASP A 40 -11.74 13.12 -7.95
CA ASP A 40 -13.14 13.38 -7.59
C ASP A 40 -14.14 12.46 -8.32
N THR A 41 -13.71 11.77 -9.35
CA THR A 41 -14.56 10.87 -10.15
C THR A 41 -13.87 9.56 -10.48
N GLU A 42 -14.64 8.48 -10.52
CA GLU A 42 -14.16 7.17 -10.96
C GLU A 42 -13.58 7.22 -12.39
N LYS A 43 -14.21 8.00 -13.27
CA LYS A 43 -13.70 8.22 -14.63
C LYS A 43 -12.34 8.89 -14.62
N GLY A 44 -12.12 9.88 -13.75
CA GLY A 44 -10.81 10.55 -13.59
C GLY A 44 -9.71 9.57 -13.18
N ILE A 45 -10.01 8.68 -12.23
CA ILE A 45 -9.09 7.60 -11.82
C ILE A 45 -8.76 6.69 -13.03
N GLN A 46 -9.78 6.28 -13.75
CA GLN A 46 -9.62 5.43 -14.95
C GLN A 46 -8.77 6.10 -16.03
N ASP A 47 -9.01 7.38 -16.30
CA ASP A 47 -8.27 8.15 -17.29
C ASP A 47 -6.79 8.31 -16.89
N ILE A 48 -6.48 8.60 -15.64
CA ILE A 48 -5.10 8.65 -15.13
C ILE A 48 -4.39 7.30 -15.34
N ILE A 49 -5.05 6.20 -14.98
CA ILE A 49 -4.47 4.86 -15.09
C ILE A 49 -4.25 4.48 -16.55
N THR A 50 -5.27 4.60 -17.40
CA THR A 50 -5.25 4.05 -18.76
C THR A 50 -4.59 4.96 -19.78
N SER A 51 -4.79 6.27 -19.64
CA SER A 51 -4.31 7.25 -20.61
C SER A 51 -2.97 7.88 -20.25
N THR A 52 -2.54 7.75 -18.98
CA THR A 52 -1.28 8.32 -18.51
C THR A 52 -0.33 7.24 -18.00
N ILE A 53 -0.65 6.55 -16.92
CA ILE A 53 0.28 5.59 -16.28
C ILE A 53 0.64 4.46 -17.24
N ARG A 54 -0.36 3.80 -17.85
CA ARG A 54 -0.14 2.67 -18.77
C ARG A 54 0.50 3.07 -20.10
N LYS A 55 0.65 4.36 -20.38
CA LYS A 55 1.35 4.89 -21.55
C LYS A 55 2.85 5.15 -21.33
N ILE A 56 3.30 5.03 -20.08
CA ILE A 56 4.74 5.14 -19.77
C ILE A 56 5.46 3.92 -20.35
N PRO A 57 6.37 4.10 -21.32
CA PRO A 57 6.94 2.95 -22.06
C PRO A 57 7.73 1.98 -21.19
N GLU A 58 8.32 2.46 -20.10
CA GLU A 58 9.13 1.66 -19.19
C GLU A 58 8.30 0.83 -18.21
N ILE A 59 6.98 1.03 -18.10
CA ILE A 59 6.08 0.22 -17.29
C ILE A 59 5.69 -1.04 -18.08
N LYS A 60 6.00 -2.21 -17.53
CA LYS A 60 5.72 -3.52 -18.13
C LYS A 60 4.31 -4.01 -17.81
N SER A 61 3.90 -3.83 -16.55
CA SER A 61 2.59 -4.29 -16.08
C SER A 61 2.08 -3.45 -14.93
N THR A 62 0.77 -3.37 -14.83
CA THR A 62 0.07 -2.70 -13.73
C THR A 62 -0.98 -3.62 -13.14
N MET A 63 -1.11 -3.61 -11.82
CA MET A 63 -2.26 -4.14 -11.11
C MET A 63 -2.94 -2.98 -10.39
N THR A 64 -4.25 -2.87 -10.54
CA THR A 64 -5.05 -1.84 -9.90
C THR A 64 -5.91 -2.47 -8.82
N LEU A 65 -5.89 -1.87 -7.64
CA LEU A 65 -6.79 -2.18 -6.54
C LEU A 65 -7.62 -0.93 -6.28
N THR A 66 -8.93 -1.07 -6.32
CA THR A 66 -9.87 0.03 -6.08
C THR A 66 -10.37 -0.03 -4.65
N ARG A 67 -10.29 1.09 -3.92
CA ARG A 67 -10.82 1.16 -2.56
C ARG A 67 -12.33 0.95 -2.54
N SER A 68 -12.83 0.25 -1.52
CA SER A 68 -14.25 0.21 -1.22
C SER A 68 -14.75 1.59 -0.79
N GLU A 69 -15.95 1.96 -1.21
CA GLU A 69 -16.61 3.22 -0.78
C GLU A 69 -17.07 3.21 0.69
N CYS A 70 -16.83 2.13 1.42
CA CYS A 70 -17.15 2.04 2.84
C CYS A 70 -16.20 2.92 3.65
N GLU A 71 -16.55 4.19 3.75
CA GLU A 71 -15.82 5.19 4.53
C GLU A 71 -15.78 4.82 6.02
N ASP A 72 -14.65 5.14 6.68
CA ASP A 72 -14.44 5.14 8.14
C ASP A 72 -14.46 3.80 8.90
N LEU A 73 -14.31 2.67 8.24
CA LEU A 73 -14.19 1.39 8.96
C LEU A 73 -12.82 1.17 9.61
N PHE A 74 -11.77 1.77 9.08
CA PHE A 74 -10.46 1.77 9.67
C PHE A 74 -10.18 3.07 10.40
N LYS A 75 -10.08 2.99 11.73
CA LYS A 75 -9.59 4.10 12.56
C LYS A 75 -8.24 3.69 13.12
N PRO A 76 -7.14 4.38 12.73
CA PRO A 76 -5.83 4.09 13.31
C PRO A 76 -5.91 4.21 14.83
N ALA A 77 -5.30 3.27 15.55
CA ALA A 77 -5.18 3.37 17.01
C ALA A 77 -4.58 4.73 17.38
N GLU A 78 -5.18 5.43 18.33
CA GLU A 78 -4.75 6.78 18.71
C GLU A 78 -3.26 6.84 19.04
N LYS A 79 -2.59 7.81 18.45
CA LYS A 79 -1.14 7.88 18.34
C LYS A 79 -0.48 8.33 19.64
N LEU A 80 0.12 7.41 20.35
CA LEU A 80 1.31 7.73 21.17
C LEU A 80 2.63 7.66 20.36
N ILE A 81 2.61 7.19 19.13
CA ILE A 81 3.80 6.82 18.35
C ILE A 81 4.25 7.88 17.34
N ALA A 82 3.41 8.84 16.98
CA ALA A 82 3.76 9.84 15.96
C ALA A 82 4.96 10.72 16.32
N ALA A 83 5.28 10.84 17.61
CA ALA A 83 6.43 11.62 18.10
C ALA A 83 7.75 10.84 18.10
N MET A 84 7.72 9.51 17.92
CA MET A 84 8.91 8.65 18.00
C MET A 84 9.39 8.16 16.62
N ILE A 85 8.66 8.44 15.56
CA ILE A 85 9.04 8.03 14.21
C ILE A 85 9.99 9.10 13.64
N GLY A 86 11.27 8.82 13.75
CA GLY A 86 12.32 9.63 13.10
C GLY A 86 12.30 9.48 11.58
N LYS A 87 13.16 10.24 10.89
CA LYS A 87 13.30 10.23 9.39
C LYS A 87 13.62 8.87 8.77
N ASN A 88 13.89 7.84 9.57
CA ASN A 88 14.31 6.50 9.14
C ASN A 88 13.29 5.41 9.51
N SER A 89 11.98 5.70 9.49
CA SER A 89 10.97 4.69 9.72
C SER A 89 10.98 3.63 8.61
N ALA A 90 10.85 2.36 8.99
CA ALA A 90 10.65 1.27 8.06
C ALA A 90 9.16 1.18 7.69
N GLN A 91 8.86 1.08 6.40
CA GLN A 91 7.50 1.07 5.89
C GLN A 91 7.28 -0.08 4.89
N ALA A 92 6.07 -0.60 4.86
CA ALA A 92 5.66 -1.59 3.87
C ALA A 92 4.17 -1.47 3.56
N TYR A 93 3.79 -1.84 2.35
CA TYR A 93 2.42 -2.23 2.01
C TYR A 93 2.27 -3.73 2.19
N VAL A 94 1.15 -4.14 2.75
CA VAL A 94 0.77 -5.56 2.83
C VAL A 94 -0.57 -5.72 2.14
N VAL A 95 -0.60 -6.54 1.11
CA VAL A 95 -1.82 -6.95 0.40
C VAL A 95 -2.23 -8.34 0.88
N ILE A 96 -3.52 -8.55 1.08
CA ILE A 96 -4.05 -9.68 1.82
C ILE A 96 -5.19 -10.31 1.03
N HIS A 97 -5.17 -11.65 0.91
CA HIS A 97 -6.35 -12.44 0.60
C HIS A 97 -7.00 -12.92 1.88
N THR A 98 -8.29 -12.69 1.99
CA THR A 98 -9.09 -13.11 3.15
C THR A 98 -9.93 -14.34 2.82
N GLU A 99 -10.48 -14.97 3.84
CA GLU A 99 -11.64 -15.85 3.67
C GLU A 99 -12.81 -15.02 3.15
N ARG A 100 -13.66 -15.66 2.36
CA ARG A 100 -14.81 -15.00 1.74
C ARG A 100 -15.70 -14.31 2.77
N GLU A 101 -16.10 -13.08 2.50
CA GLU A 101 -16.97 -12.27 3.37
C GLU A 101 -16.35 -11.93 4.74
N LYS A 102 -15.00 -12.00 4.86
CA LYS A 102 -14.25 -11.72 6.10
C LYS A 102 -13.35 -10.48 6.02
N GLU A 103 -13.42 -9.74 4.91
CA GLU A 103 -12.59 -8.56 4.64
C GLU A 103 -12.74 -7.50 5.77
N TYR A 104 -13.97 -7.26 6.20
CA TYR A 104 -14.27 -6.29 7.26
C TYR A 104 -13.86 -6.77 8.67
N ASP A 105 -13.91 -8.08 8.92
CA ASP A 105 -13.41 -8.65 10.18
C ASP A 105 -11.89 -8.48 10.25
N VAL A 106 -11.17 -8.74 9.15
CA VAL A 106 -9.72 -8.52 9.05
C VAL A 106 -9.39 -7.04 9.21
N LEU A 107 -10.12 -6.15 8.53
CA LEU A 107 -9.93 -4.69 8.65
C LEU A 107 -10.07 -4.21 10.11
N ARG A 108 -11.07 -4.72 10.83
CA ARG A 108 -11.29 -4.41 12.24
C ARG A 108 -10.14 -4.90 13.11
N HIS A 109 -9.61 -6.09 12.86
CA HIS A 109 -8.45 -6.60 13.60
C HIS A 109 -7.19 -5.77 13.32
N LEU A 110 -6.97 -5.33 12.07
CA LEU A 110 -5.86 -4.47 11.70
C LEU A 110 -5.90 -3.13 12.44
N SER A 111 -7.09 -2.57 12.71
CA SER A 111 -7.22 -1.28 13.43
C SER A 111 -6.70 -1.32 14.88
N HIS A 112 -6.52 -2.51 15.46
CA HIS A 112 -5.96 -2.68 16.80
C HIS A 112 -4.42 -2.77 16.80
N ILE A 113 -3.77 -2.78 15.64
CA ILE A 113 -2.30 -2.82 15.52
C ILE A 113 -1.79 -1.38 15.34
N PRO A 114 -1.05 -0.82 16.31
CA PRO A 114 -0.66 0.60 16.29
C PRO A 114 0.20 1.00 15.09
N GLU A 115 0.98 0.07 14.55
CA GLU A 115 1.86 0.29 13.43
C GLU A 115 1.13 0.36 12.07
N ILE A 116 -0.16 -0.01 12.03
CA ILE A 116 -0.98 0.15 10.82
C ILE A 116 -1.41 1.61 10.70
N LYS A 117 -1.00 2.26 9.63
CA LYS A 117 -1.33 3.67 9.35
C LYS A 117 -2.58 3.83 8.51
N GLU A 118 -2.72 2.96 7.53
CA GLU A 118 -3.85 2.91 6.62
C GLU A 118 -4.24 1.45 6.41
N ALA A 119 -5.53 1.17 6.29
CA ALA A 119 -6.03 -0.12 5.84
C ALA A 119 -7.39 0.06 5.17
N ASP A 120 -7.58 -0.60 4.04
CA ASP A 120 -8.79 -0.53 3.24
C ASP A 120 -9.17 -1.91 2.73
N VAL A 121 -10.47 -2.16 2.64
CA VAL A 121 -11.03 -3.21 1.79
C VAL A 121 -10.89 -2.73 0.35
N VAL A 122 -10.39 -3.59 -0.52
CA VAL A 122 -10.14 -3.26 -1.92
C VAL A 122 -10.81 -4.25 -2.86
N PHE A 123 -11.12 -3.79 -4.05
CA PHE A 123 -11.62 -4.61 -5.15
C PHE A 123 -10.49 -4.83 -6.17
N GLY A 124 -10.32 -6.07 -6.61
CA GLY A 124 -9.30 -6.50 -7.56
C GLY A 124 -8.79 -7.88 -7.25
N TYR A 125 -7.49 -8.08 -7.40
CA TYR A 125 -6.85 -9.38 -7.14
C TYR A 125 -6.69 -9.68 -5.63
N TYR A 126 -6.66 -8.69 -4.77
CA TYR A 126 -6.59 -8.80 -3.31
C TYR A 126 -7.84 -8.20 -2.67
N ASP A 127 -8.06 -8.54 -1.40
CA ASP A 127 -9.28 -8.19 -0.66
C ASP A 127 -9.05 -7.03 0.33
N VAL A 128 -7.86 -6.98 0.94
CA VAL A 128 -7.47 -5.92 1.89
C VAL A 128 -6.05 -5.44 1.57
N LEU A 129 -5.86 -4.13 1.67
CA LEU A 129 -4.55 -3.47 1.59
C LEU A 129 -4.31 -2.73 2.90
N CYS A 130 -3.10 -2.84 3.47
CA CYS A 130 -2.70 -1.99 4.58
C CYS A 130 -1.29 -1.43 4.41
N LYS A 131 -1.04 -0.24 5.00
CA LYS A 131 0.27 0.38 5.11
C LYS A 131 0.75 0.28 6.55
N VAL A 132 1.91 -0.32 6.72
CA VAL A 132 2.56 -0.53 8.02
C VAL A 132 3.77 0.39 8.12
N GLU A 133 3.94 1.02 9.28
CA GLU A 133 5.08 1.86 9.59
C GLU A 133 5.60 1.54 10.98
N ALA A 134 6.89 1.30 11.10
CA ALA A 134 7.57 1.02 12.36
C ALA A 134 8.87 1.82 12.48
N SER A 135 9.35 1.96 13.70
CA SER A 135 10.61 2.71 13.97
C SER A 135 11.84 2.10 13.33
N GLU A 136 11.82 0.79 13.08
CA GLU A 136 12.91 0.04 12.50
C GLU A 136 12.42 -1.22 11.76
N TYR A 137 13.25 -1.76 10.88
CA TYR A 137 12.93 -2.92 10.06
C TYR A 137 12.61 -4.18 10.87
N THR A 138 13.32 -4.43 11.96
CA THR A 138 13.07 -5.61 12.83
C THR A 138 11.70 -5.56 13.50
N THR A 139 11.24 -4.38 13.88
CA THR A 139 9.88 -4.17 14.41
C THR A 139 8.83 -4.34 13.31
N LEU A 140 9.07 -3.77 12.12
CA LEU A 140 8.20 -3.95 10.95
C LEU A 140 7.99 -5.44 10.64
N GLU A 141 9.08 -6.22 10.57
CA GLU A 141 9.01 -7.67 10.33
C GLU A 141 8.21 -8.42 11.40
N LYS A 142 8.38 -8.05 12.68
CA LYS A 142 7.60 -8.66 13.78
C LYS A 142 6.11 -8.35 13.65
N VAL A 143 5.75 -7.11 13.34
CA VAL A 143 4.35 -6.70 13.13
C VAL A 143 3.73 -7.49 11.98
N ILE A 144 4.43 -7.61 10.86
CA ILE A 144 3.93 -8.35 9.70
C ILE A 144 3.80 -9.84 10.02
N THR A 145 4.84 -10.46 10.56
CA THR A 145 4.88 -11.92 10.73
C THR A 145 4.10 -12.43 11.93
N LYS A 146 4.10 -11.68 13.05
CA LYS A 146 3.46 -12.09 14.31
C LYS A 146 2.15 -11.37 14.58
N GLY A 147 1.98 -10.18 14.04
CA GLY A 147 0.72 -9.42 14.10
C GLY A 147 -0.20 -9.79 12.95
N ILE A 148 0.09 -9.28 11.76
CA ILE A 148 -0.81 -9.37 10.62
C ILE A 148 -1.05 -10.82 10.19
N ARG A 149 0.00 -11.58 9.86
CA ARG A 149 -0.11 -12.94 9.31
C ARG A 149 -0.74 -13.96 10.25
N LYS A 150 -0.92 -13.62 11.54
CA LYS A 150 -1.57 -14.47 12.54
C LYS A 150 -3.03 -14.10 12.80
N LEU A 151 -3.53 -13.05 12.16
CA LEU A 151 -4.95 -12.70 12.29
C LEU A 151 -5.82 -13.79 11.68
N SER A 152 -6.96 -14.02 12.33
CA SER A 152 -7.98 -14.93 11.81
C SER A 152 -8.46 -14.46 10.43
N HIS A 153 -8.86 -15.40 9.59
CA HIS A 153 -9.44 -15.17 8.26
C HIS A 153 -8.47 -14.66 7.19
N ILE A 154 -7.16 -14.61 7.47
CA ILE A 154 -6.15 -14.35 6.43
C ILE A 154 -5.76 -15.68 5.79
N GLN A 155 -5.93 -15.78 4.48
CA GLN A 155 -5.49 -16.92 3.69
C GLN A 155 -4.04 -16.76 3.23
N THR A 156 -3.74 -15.66 2.58
CA THR A 156 -2.39 -15.32 2.11
C THR A 156 -2.12 -13.83 2.24
N SER A 157 -0.86 -13.46 2.32
CA SER A 157 -0.44 -12.07 2.29
C SER A 157 0.88 -11.90 1.54
N MET A 158 1.02 -10.76 0.88
CA MET A 158 2.26 -10.36 0.24
C MET A 158 2.71 -9.01 0.80
N THR A 159 3.99 -8.90 1.09
CA THR A 159 4.60 -7.68 1.62
C THR A 159 5.42 -6.99 0.52
N LEU A 160 5.25 -5.70 0.40
CA LEU A 160 6.03 -4.81 -0.46
C LEU A 160 6.74 -3.79 0.43
N HIS A 161 8.02 -4.02 0.71
CA HIS A 161 8.82 -3.10 1.52
C HIS A 161 9.10 -1.82 0.76
N ILE A 162 8.77 -0.67 1.35
CA ILE A 162 9.05 0.64 0.75
C ILE A 162 10.55 0.91 0.86
N ILE A 163 11.14 1.27 -0.27
CA ILE A 163 12.54 1.72 -0.33
C ILE A 163 12.55 3.16 0.16
N THR A 164 13.05 3.37 1.38
CA THR A 164 13.37 4.72 1.84
C THR A 164 14.72 5.10 1.24
N GLU A 165 14.77 6.19 0.46
CA GLU A 165 16.05 6.73 0.01
C GLU A 165 16.88 7.08 1.24
N GLN A 166 17.97 6.36 1.43
CA GLN A 166 19.08 6.88 2.22
C GLN A 166 19.80 7.87 1.32
N ASP A 167 19.74 9.14 1.68
CA ASP A 167 20.57 10.19 1.10
C ASP A 167 22.06 9.84 1.23
#